data_3a6e7a69aa4274cbbf587da8546218ae
#
_entry.id   3a6e7a69aa4274cbbf587da8546218ae
#
_cell.length_a   1.000
_cell.length_b   1.000
_cell.length_c   1.000
_cell.angle_alpha   90.00
_cell.angle_beta   90.00
_cell.angle_gamma   90.00
#
_symmetry.space_group_name_H-M   'P 1'
#
loop_
_entity.id
_entity.type
_entity.pdbx_description
1 polymer ?
#
loop_
_entity_poly.entity_id
_entity_poly.type
_entity_poly.pdbx_seq_one_letter_code
_entity_poly.pdbx_strand_id
1 'polypeptide(L)'
;MGRKNHNPSIARRIQQDLKKGASPEQLIPITKSITDAYYVSLSLTYIASSNSLKSSKSEKLFKTVFSQANNVNQSWRRLELLGEISKKMKNIQDADLKETQYHQILKLMSSEKGKNSKEFFVKNAKHFPSTLLEPLLNSTLKLKGYEIESSKAIIRCWINQKPIEELITILSEQKGELKVKLLGYLHFQAHKLKIRVDSSPLEVALKFADSEEMLRYLVRVSSQASDLELVESSISNIPHEKSVPIFIALVARA
;
A
#
# COMPACT_ATOMS: atom_id res chain seq x y z
N MET A 1 -26.47 -34.32 -7.39
CA MET A 1 -26.55 -33.12 -8.24
C MET A 1 -25.99 -31.93 -7.43
N GLY A 2 -24.75 -31.50 -7.72
CA GLY A 2 -24.14 -30.38 -7.04
C GLY A 2 -24.87 -29.08 -7.42
N ARG A 3 -25.37 -28.34 -6.43
CA ARG A 3 -25.93 -26.99 -6.62
C ARG A 3 -24.85 -26.13 -7.27
N LYS A 4 -25.05 -25.71 -8.53
CA LYS A 4 -24.15 -24.73 -9.16
C LYS A 4 -24.07 -23.50 -8.27
N ASN A 5 -22.88 -23.10 -7.89
CA ASN A 5 -22.63 -21.92 -7.06
C ASN A 5 -22.96 -20.68 -7.91
N HIS A 6 -24.16 -20.13 -7.74
CA HIS A 6 -24.65 -18.95 -8.50
C HIS A 6 -24.14 -17.62 -7.96
N ASN A 7 -23.46 -17.60 -6.80
CA ASN A 7 -23.02 -16.36 -6.15
C ASN A 7 -22.18 -15.43 -7.05
N PRO A 8 -21.17 -15.92 -7.83
CA PRO A 8 -20.40 -15.07 -8.74
C PRO A 8 -21.22 -14.44 -9.84
N SER A 9 -22.21 -15.18 -10.39
CA SER A 9 -23.08 -14.69 -11.47
C SER A 9 -24.02 -13.60 -11.00
N ILE A 10 -24.55 -13.72 -9.79
CA ILE A 10 -25.42 -12.72 -9.15
C ILE A 10 -24.63 -11.42 -8.90
N ALA A 11 -23.43 -11.51 -8.31
CA ALA A 11 -22.58 -10.35 -8.06
C ALA A 11 -22.21 -9.61 -9.34
N ARG A 12 -21.88 -10.36 -10.41
CA ARG A 12 -21.60 -9.80 -11.73
C ARG A 12 -22.82 -9.11 -12.35
N ARG A 13 -24.00 -9.72 -12.22
CA ARG A 13 -25.26 -9.13 -12.68
C ARG A 13 -25.54 -7.81 -11.98
N ILE A 14 -25.44 -7.74 -10.66
CA ILE A 14 -25.61 -6.51 -9.88
C ILE A 14 -24.68 -5.41 -10.40
N GLN A 15 -23.41 -5.73 -10.62
CA GLN A 15 -22.44 -4.76 -11.16
C GLN A 15 -22.83 -4.28 -12.57
N GLN A 16 -23.33 -5.17 -13.43
CA GLN A 16 -23.76 -4.83 -14.79
C GLN A 16 -25.03 -3.97 -14.78
N ASP A 17 -26.00 -4.30 -13.92
CA ASP A 17 -27.27 -3.56 -13.82
C ASP A 17 -27.02 -2.14 -13.30
N LEU A 18 -26.11 -1.95 -12.31
CA LEU A 18 -25.67 -0.62 -11.87
C LEU A 18 -25.02 0.19 -12.99
N LYS A 19 -24.18 -0.45 -13.82
CA LYS A 19 -23.56 0.23 -14.99
C LYS A 19 -24.58 0.64 -16.05
N LYS A 20 -25.71 -0.06 -16.13
CA LYS A 20 -26.82 0.27 -17.02
C LYS A 20 -27.80 1.29 -16.43
N GLY A 21 -27.53 1.81 -15.24
CA GLY A 21 -28.34 2.83 -14.59
C GLY A 21 -29.48 2.31 -13.71
N ALA A 22 -29.47 1.02 -13.35
CA ALA A 22 -30.46 0.49 -12.40
C ALA A 22 -30.34 1.18 -11.04
N SER A 23 -31.48 1.41 -10.39
CA SER A 23 -31.51 1.99 -9.04
C SER A 23 -30.81 1.05 -8.03
N PRO A 24 -29.84 1.58 -7.24
CA PRO A 24 -29.16 0.80 -6.22
C PRO A 24 -30.12 0.13 -5.21
N GLU A 25 -31.18 0.82 -4.83
CA GLU A 25 -32.20 0.31 -3.89
C GLU A 25 -32.91 -0.94 -4.39
N GLN A 26 -33.16 -1.04 -5.69
CA GLN A 26 -33.82 -2.20 -6.30
C GLN A 26 -32.91 -3.43 -6.32
N LEU A 27 -31.59 -3.25 -6.22
CA LEU A 27 -30.61 -4.33 -6.25
C LEU A 27 -30.30 -4.92 -4.86
N ILE A 28 -30.61 -4.19 -3.77
CA ILE A 28 -30.38 -4.66 -2.40
C ILE A 28 -31.08 -6.00 -2.12
N PRO A 29 -32.38 -6.20 -2.44
CA PRO A 29 -33.04 -7.48 -2.20
C PRO A 29 -32.39 -8.66 -2.91
N ILE A 30 -31.77 -8.44 -4.07
CA ILE A 30 -31.12 -9.51 -4.85
C ILE A 30 -29.91 -10.08 -4.08
N THR A 31 -29.24 -9.28 -3.26
CA THR A 31 -28.10 -9.75 -2.45
C THR A 31 -28.50 -10.81 -1.42
N LYS A 32 -29.78 -10.87 -1.00
CA LYS A 32 -30.28 -11.87 -0.05
C LYS A 32 -30.23 -13.31 -0.58
N SER A 33 -30.17 -13.49 -1.90
CA SER A 33 -30.04 -14.81 -2.52
C SER A 33 -28.58 -15.30 -2.57
N ILE A 34 -27.61 -14.45 -2.21
CA ILE A 34 -26.19 -14.80 -2.14
C ILE A 34 -25.92 -15.43 -0.78
N THR A 35 -25.26 -16.59 -0.77
CA THR A 35 -24.94 -17.33 0.48
C THR A 35 -23.47 -17.20 0.90
N ASP A 36 -22.58 -16.84 -0.01
CA ASP A 36 -21.14 -16.68 0.24
C ASP A 36 -20.85 -15.24 0.70
N ALA A 37 -20.25 -15.08 1.89
CA ALA A 37 -19.96 -13.79 2.52
C ALA A 37 -19.11 -12.87 1.65
N TYR A 38 -18.15 -13.41 0.87
CA TYR A 38 -17.33 -12.65 -0.08
C TYR A 38 -18.21 -11.98 -1.13
N TYR A 39 -19.12 -12.73 -1.77
CA TYR A 39 -19.97 -12.19 -2.84
C TYR A 39 -21.09 -11.30 -2.30
N VAL A 40 -21.59 -11.53 -1.09
CA VAL A 40 -22.51 -10.59 -0.41
C VAL A 40 -21.82 -9.25 -0.22
N SER A 41 -20.63 -9.26 0.41
CA SER A 41 -19.85 -8.05 0.67
C SER A 41 -19.48 -7.33 -0.62
N LEU A 42 -19.01 -8.06 -1.65
CA LEU A 42 -18.66 -7.49 -2.95
C LEU A 42 -19.87 -6.81 -3.63
N SER A 43 -21.02 -7.48 -3.64
CA SER A 43 -22.26 -6.95 -4.23
C SER A 43 -22.75 -5.70 -3.51
N LEU A 44 -22.76 -5.74 -2.18
CA LEU A 44 -23.13 -4.60 -1.35
C LEU A 44 -22.14 -3.44 -1.52
N THR A 45 -20.85 -3.73 -1.75
CA THR A 45 -19.84 -2.69 -2.06
C THR A 45 -20.19 -1.94 -3.34
N TYR A 46 -20.56 -2.66 -4.40
CA TYR A 46 -20.97 -2.01 -5.66
C TYR A 46 -22.19 -1.12 -5.46
N ILE A 47 -23.20 -1.59 -4.70
CA ILE A 47 -24.42 -0.83 -4.40
C ILE A 47 -24.10 0.38 -3.52
N ALA A 48 -23.37 0.18 -2.42
CA ALA A 48 -23.06 1.22 -1.44
C ALA A 48 -22.18 2.34 -2.00
N SER A 49 -21.31 2.01 -2.95
CA SER A 49 -20.44 2.99 -3.62
C SER A 49 -21.08 3.68 -4.84
N SER A 50 -22.36 3.49 -5.07
CA SER A 50 -23.08 4.17 -6.17
C SER A 50 -23.35 5.63 -5.82
N ASN A 51 -23.01 6.54 -6.74
CA ASN A 51 -23.24 7.99 -6.56
C ASN A 51 -24.72 8.37 -6.45
N SER A 52 -25.63 7.51 -6.89
CA SER A 52 -27.08 7.74 -6.81
C SER A 52 -27.68 7.33 -5.45
N LEU A 53 -26.87 6.70 -4.57
CA LEU A 53 -27.34 6.30 -3.24
C LEU A 53 -27.08 7.41 -2.21
N LYS A 54 -28.06 7.72 -1.37
CA LYS A 54 -27.91 8.68 -0.27
C LYS A 54 -26.84 8.21 0.72
N SER A 55 -25.97 9.13 1.22
CA SER A 55 -24.88 8.81 2.16
C SER A 55 -25.34 8.00 3.38
N SER A 56 -26.47 8.32 3.99
CA SER A 56 -26.99 7.58 5.15
C SER A 56 -27.35 6.11 4.84
N LYS A 57 -27.82 5.82 3.62
CA LYS A 57 -28.06 4.44 3.17
C LYS A 57 -26.76 3.74 2.83
N SER A 58 -25.83 4.44 2.16
CA SER A 58 -24.49 3.95 1.86
C SER A 58 -23.77 3.53 3.15
N GLU A 59 -23.77 4.36 4.19
CA GLU A 59 -23.19 4.04 5.50
C GLU A 59 -23.76 2.75 6.11
N LYS A 60 -25.08 2.61 6.12
CA LYS A 60 -25.73 1.38 6.63
C LYS A 60 -25.28 0.14 5.86
N LEU A 61 -25.18 0.23 4.54
CA LEU A 61 -24.72 -0.88 3.71
C LEU A 61 -23.25 -1.20 3.97
N PHE A 62 -22.37 -0.20 4.16
CA PHE A 62 -20.97 -0.45 4.49
C PHE A 62 -20.79 -1.15 5.85
N LYS A 63 -21.62 -0.88 6.85
CA LYS A 63 -21.62 -1.66 8.09
C LYS A 63 -21.83 -3.15 7.81
N THR A 64 -22.74 -3.47 6.90
CA THR A 64 -22.99 -4.87 6.49
C THR A 64 -21.84 -5.40 5.63
N VAL A 65 -21.29 -4.60 4.71
CA VAL A 65 -20.10 -4.95 3.89
C VAL A 65 -18.96 -5.43 4.77
N PHE A 66 -18.58 -4.66 5.79
CA PHE A 66 -17.44 -5.01 6.65
C PHE A 66 -17.76 -6.17 7.61
N SER A 67 -18.99 -6.28 8.08
CA SER A 67 -19.44 -7.45 8.82
C SER A 67 -19.30 -8.73 8.00
N GLN A 68 -19.72 -8.72 6.74
CA GLN A 68 -19.59 -9.86 5.84
C GLN A 68 -18.14 -10.11 5.44
N ALA A 69 -17.34 -9.06 5.20
CA ALA A 69 -15.92 -9.20 4.93
C ALA A 69 -15.18 -9.90 6.07
N ASN A 70 -15.54 -9.62 7.32
CA ASN A 70 -14.96 -10.29 8.50
C ASN A 70 -15.31 -11.80 8.55
N ASN A 71 -16.45 -12.20 7.98
CA ASN A 71 -16.89 -13.60 7.89
C ASN A 71 -16.21 -14.37 6.74
N VAL A 72 -15.38 -13.75 5.92
CA VAL A 72 -14.60 -14.44 4.89
C VAL A 72 -13.44 -15.16 5.54
N ASN A 73 -13.50 -16.48 5.68
CA ASN A 73 -12.53 -17.28 6.42
C ASN A 73 -11.13 -17.30 5.78
N GLN A 74 -11.04 -17.23 4.46
CA GLN A 74 -9.77 -17.29 3.75
C GLN A 74 -9.13 -15.91 3.68
N SER A 75 -7.96 -15.72 4.31
CA SER A 75 -7.20 -14.47 4.37
C SER A 75 -6.99 -13.84 2.97
N TRP A 76 -6.55 -14.62 1.98
CA TRP A 76 -6.32 -14.11 0.64
C TRP A 76 -7.60 -13.59 -0.04
N ARG A 77 -8.76 -14.27 0.14
CA ARG A 77 -10.05 -13.78 -0.38
C ARG A 77 -10.52 -12.53 0.34
N ARG A 78 -10.33 -12.47 1.65
CA ARG A 78 -10.67 -11.27 2.45
C ARG A 78 -9.85 -10.07 1.99
N LEU A 79 -8.54 -10.23 1.79
CA LEU A 79 -7.67 -9.15 1.30
C LEU A 79 -8.00 -8.73 -0.15
N GLU A 80 -8.32 -9.69 -1.02
CA GLU A 80 -8.83 -9.37 -2.37
C GLU A 80 -10.10 -8.51 -2.29
N LEU A 81 -11.05 -8.91 -1.45
CA LEU A 81 -12.29 -8.16 -1.22
C LEU A 81 -12.01 -6.76 -0.68
N LEU A 82 -11.14 -6.59 0.32
CA LEU A 82 -10.74 -5.28 0.84
C LEU A 82 -10.09 -4.42 -0.24
N GLY A 83 -9.33 -5.02 -1.15
CA GLY A 83 -8.80 -4.35 -2.34
C GLY A 83 -9.88 -3.85 -3.28
N GLU A 84 -10.90 -4.65 -3.54
CA GLU A 84 -12.05 -4.21 -4.37
C GLU A 84 -12.87 -3.12 -3.66
N ILE A 85 -13.06 -3.22 -2.34
CA ILE A 85 -13.70 -2.17 -1.54
C ILE A 85 -12.88 -0.86 -1.69
N SER A 86 -11.57 -0.88 -1.47
CA SER A 86 -10.71 0.32 -1.55
C SER A 86 -10.79 1.02 -2.92
N LYS A 87 -10.83 0.24 -4.01
CA LYS A 87 -11.00 0.79 -5.37
C LYS A 87 -12.34 1.53 -5.55
N LYS A 88 -13.39 1.06 -4.87
CA LYS A 88 -14.73 1.64 -5.00
C LYS A 88 -14.92 2.88 -4.12
N MET A 89 -14.09 3.09 -3.10
CA MET A 89 -14.14 4.28 -2.25
C MET A 89 -13.99 5.59 -3.05
N LYS A 90 -13.28 5.57 -4.18
CA LYS A 90 -13.16 6.75 -5.06
C LYS A 90 -14.51 7.29 -5.55
N ASN A 91 -15.53 6.44 -5.63
CA ASN A 91 -16.87 6.82 -6.08
C ASN A 91 -17.70 7.48 -4.97
N ILE A 92 -17.28 7.40 -3.71
CA ILE A 92 -17.98 8.04 -2.59
C ILE A 92 -17.62 9.52 -2.59
N GLN A 93 -18.63 10.39 -2.68
CA GLN A 93 -18.44 11.85 -2.66
C GLN A 93 -18.35 12.40 -1.24
N ASP A 94 -19.07 11.81 -0.30
CA ASP A 94 -19.03 12.16 1.11
C ASP A 94 -17.65 11.81 1.70
N ALA A 95 -16.87 12.85 2.06
CA ALA A 95 -15.50 12.71 2.50
C ALA A 95 -15.38 11.99 3.84
N ASP A 96 -16.26 12.31 4.79
CA ASP A 96 -16.25 11.73 6.14
C ASP A 96 -16.63 10.25 6.08
N LEU A 97 -17.65 9.93 5.29
CA LEU A 97 -18.02 8.55 5.04
C LEU A 97 -16.88 7.78 4.40
N LYS A 98 -16.23 8.35 3.38
CA LYS A 98 -15.10 7.74 2.70
C LYS A 98 -13.96 7.44 3.66
N GLU A 99 -13.54 8.42 4.47
CA GLU A 99 -12.46 8.28 5.44
C GLU A 99 -12.79 7.20 6.49
N THR A 100 -14.00 7.22 7.03
CA THR A 100 -14.49 6.17 7.95
C THR A 100 -14.35 4.78 7.36
N GLN A 101 -14.70 4.58 6.08
CA GLN A 101 -14.60 3.27 5.44
C GLN A 101 -13.15 2.84 5.22
N TYR A 102 -12.24 3.75 4.89
CA TYR A 102 -10.82 3.42 4.81
C TYR A 102 -10.24 2.98 6.17
N HIS A 103 -10.64 3.62 7.27
CA HIS A 103 -10.26 3.18 8.61
C HIS A 103 -10.76 1.76 8.93
N GLN A 104 -11.96 1.38 8.48
CA GLN A 104 -12.45 0.01 8.61
C GLN A 104 -11.60 -1.00 7.81
N ILE A 105 -11.17 -0.64 6.60
CA ILE A 105 -10.24 -1.47 5.82
C ILE A 105 -8.94 -1.68 6.59
N LEU A 106 -8.33 -0.60 7.11
CA LEU A 106 -7.09 -0.68 7.89
C LEU A 106 -7.25 -1.55 9.14
N LYS A 107 -8.39 -1.43 9.84
CA LYS A 107 -8.69 -2.24 11.02
C LYS A 107 -8.74 -3.73 10.69
N LEU A 108 -9.40 -4.12 9.61
CA LEU A 108 -9.45 -5.52 9.18
C LEU A 108 -8.08 -6.02 8.71
N MET A 109 -7.30 -5.16 8.04
CA MET A 109 -5.95 -5.50 7.61
C MET A 109 -4.97 -5.69 8.75
N SER A 110 -5.15 -5.01 9.90
CA SER A 110 -4.23 -5.13 11.04
C SER A 110 -4.14 -6.56 11.61
N SER A 111 -5.16 -7.39 11.35
CA SER A 111 -5.16 -8.81 11.72
C SER A 111 -4.46 -9.72 10.70
N GLU A 112 -4.21 -9.23 9.49
CA GLU A 112 -3.63 -9.99 8.39
C GLU A 112 -2.11 -9.90 8.40
N LYS A 113 -1.44 -11.00 8.03
CA LYS A 113 0.03 -11.11 8.05
C LYS A 113 0.57 -11.79 6.81
N GLY A 114 1.87 -11.66 6.59
CA GLY A 114 2.60 -12.42 5.59
C GLY A 114 2.42 -11.94 4.15
N LYS A 115 2.66 -12.86 3.21
CA LYS A 115 2.71 -12.60 1.76
C LYS A 115 1.44 -11.93 1.21
N ASN A 116 0.27 -12.37 1.66
CA ASN A 116 -1.01 -11.84 1.17
C ASN A 116 -1.18 -10.36 1.54
N SER A 117 -0.76 -9.96 2.75
CA SER A 117 -0.77 -8.55 3.16
C SER A 117 0.18 -7.70 2.33
N LYS A 118 1.40 -8.21 2.04
CA LYS A 118 2.32 -7.56 1.11
C LYS A 118 1.66 -7.31 -0.25
N GLU A 119 1.06 -8.34 -0.83
CA GLU A 119 0.38 -8.21 -2.13
C GLU A 119 -0.76 -7.21 -2.11
N PHE A 120 -1.51 -7.15 -1.00
CA PHE A 120 -2.55 -6.14 -0.83
C PHE A 120 -1.96 -4.72 -0.92
N PHE A 121 -0.94 -4.40 -0.13
CA PHE A 121 -0.33 -3.07 -0.12
C PHE A 121 0.24 -2.70 -1.49
N VAL A 122 0.98 -3.62 -2.12
CA VAL A 122 1.56 -3.38 -3.45
C VAL A 122 0.50 -3.04 -4.50
N LYS A 123 -0.66 -3.71 -4.45
CA LYS A 123 -1.73 -3.52 -5.45
C LYS A 123 -2.65 -2.33 -5.14
N ASN A 124 -2.89 -2.04 -3.86
CA ASN A 124 -3.99 -1.17 -3.46
C ASN A 124 -3.59 0.13 -2.76
N ALA A 125 -2.32 0.33 -2.36
CA ALA A 125 -1.87 1.56 -1.70
C ALA A 125 -2.31 2.85 -2.42
N LYS A 126 -2.26 2.85 -3.75
CA LYS A 126 -2.67 3.97 -4.63
C LYS A 126 -4.15 4.37 -4.53
N HIS A 127 -4.98 3.57 -3.89
CA HIS A 127 -6.40 3.86 -3.73
C HIS A 127 -6.72 4.58 -2.42
N PHE A 128 -5.74 4.67 -1.53
CA PHE A 128 -5.90 5.34 -0.24
C PHE A 128 -5.61 6.85 -0.35
N PRO A 129 -6.33 7.68 0.43
CA PRO A 129 -6.06 9.10 0.49
C PRO A 129 -4.72 9.41 1.19
N SER A 130 -4.18 10.59 0.91
CA SER A 130 -2.90 11.05 1.50
C SER A 130 -2.90 11.06 3.02
N THR A 131 -4.04 11.34 3.65
CA THR A 131 -4.22 11.36 5.12
C THR A 131 -3.94 10.01 5.77
N LEU A 132 -4.08 8.90 5.03
CA LEU A 132 -3.91 7.54 5.53
C LEU A 132 -2.59 6.88 5.12
N LEU A 133 -1.70 7.58 4.40
CA LEU A 133 -0.42 7.02 3.97
C LEU A 133 0.51 6.71 5.16
N GLU A 134 0.49 7.52 6.21
CA GLU A 134 1.27 7.27 7.43
C GLU A 134 0.76 6.04 8.21
N PRO A 135 -0.53 5.90 8.55
CA PRO A 135 -1.07 4.66 9.10
C PRO A 135 -0.78 3.42 8.25
N LEU A 136 -0.83 3.55 6.91
CA LEU A 136 -0.47 2.46 6.00
C LEU A 136 1.01 2.10 6.10
N LEU A 137 1.90 3.09 6.08
CA LEU A 137 3.34 2.89 6.24
C LEU A 137 3.64 2.19 7.57
N ASN A 138 3.08 2.68 8.67
CA ASN A 138 3.22 2.07 9.98
C ASN A 138 2.73 0.61 10.03
N SER A 139 1.71 0.28 9.25
CA SER A 139 1.22 -1.09 9.11
C SER A 139 2.20 -1.96 8.31
N THR A 140 2.80 -1.41 7.22
CA THR A 140 3.78 -2.15 6.41
C THR A 140 5.08 -2.40 7.15
N LEU A 141 5.55 -1.45 7.97
CA LEU A 141 6.76 -1.58 8.79
C LEU A 141 6.67 -2.68 9.85
N LYS A 142 5.46 -3.18 10.14
CA LYS A 142 5.22 -4.29 11.08
C LYS A 142 5.07 -5.66 10.41
N LEU A 143 5.15 -5.74 9.09
CA LEU A 143 4.98 -6.98 8.33
C LEU A 143 6.27 -7.79 8.27
N LYS A 144 6.61 -8.54 9.32
CA LYS A 144 7.84 -9.33 9.43
C LYS A 144 8.19 -10.10 8.14
N GLY A 145 9.36 -9.79 7.58
CA GLY A 145 9.89 -10.38 6.35
C GLY A 145 9.33 -9.80 5.05
N TYR A 146 8.43 -8.82 5.13
CA TYR A 146 7.83 -8.14 3.97
C TYR A 146 7.81 -6.61 4.10
N GLU A 147 8.50 -6.07 5.10
CA GLU A 147 8.51 -4.66 5.45
C GLU A 147 8.95 -3.80 4.26
N ILE A 148 10.06 -4.18 3.63
CA ILE A 148 10.70 -3.39 2.57
C ILE A 148 9.80 -3.29 1.34
N GLU A 149 9.33 -4.43 0.81
CA GLU A 149 8.52 -4.44 -0.42
C GLU A 149 7.18 -3.76 -0.23
N SER A 150 6.55 -3.95 0.95
CA SER A 150 5.27 -3.32 1.28
C SER A 150 5.42 -1.82 1.46
N SER A 151 6.45 -1.37 2.19
CA SER A 151 6.72 0.05 2.43
C SER A 151 7.11 0.79 1.16
N LYS A 152 7.84 0.15 0.23
CA LYS A 152 8.14 0.72 -1.09
C LYS A 152 6.87 1.10 -1.87
N ALA A 153 5.79 0.35 -1.73
CA ALA A 153 4.52 0.70 -2.37
C ALA A 153 3.91 1.98 -1.78
N ILE A 154 3.98 2.13 -0.45
CA ILE A 154 3.49 3.34 0.24
C ILE A 154 4.38 4.54 -0.09
N ILE A 155 5.70 4.39 -0.07
CA ILE A 155 6.67 5.43 -0.44
C ILE A 155 6.35 6.00 -1.83
N ARG A 156 6.08 5.15 -2.83
CA ARG A 156 5.68 5.61 -4.17
C ARG A 156 4.39 6.43 -4.19
N CYS A 157 3.43 6.08 -3.35
CA CYS A 157 2.19 6.85 -3.23
C CYS A 157 2.42 8.17 -2.49
N TRP A 158 3.26 8.15 -1.44
CA TRP A 158 3.59 9.32 -0.63
C TRP A 158 4.24 10.44 -1.45
N ILE A 159 5.30 10.10 -2.18
CA ILE A 159 6.08 11.05 -2.99
C ILE A 159 5.19 11.88 -3.94
N ASN A 160 4.10 11.31 -4.42
CA ASN A 160 3.18 11.99 -5.32
C ASN A 160 2.10 12.83 -4.60
N GLN A 161 2.00 12.76 -3.28
CA GLN A 161 0.85 13.31 -2.53
C GLN A 161 1.25 14.14 -1.31
N LYS A 162 2.46 13.97 -0.76
CA LYS A 162 2.91 14.59 0.49
C LYS A 162 4.40 14.99 0.40
N PRO A 163 4.85 15.93 1.25
CA PRO A 163 6.25 16.29 1.36
C PRO A 163 7.14 15.07 1.69
N ILE A 164 8.32 15.02 1.08
CA ILE A 164 9.31 13.95 1.29
C ILE A 164 9.95 14.05 2.67
N GLU A 165 10.09 15.24 3.21
CA GLU A 165 10.70 15.53 4.51
C GLU A 165 9.99 14.82 5.65
N GLU A 166 8.64 14.77 5.61
CA GLU A 166 7.86 13.99 6.57
C GLU A 166 8.25 12.51 6.52
N LEU A 167 8.42 11.99 5.31
CA LEU A 167 8.77 10.58 5.11
C LEU A 167 10.20 10.27 5.56
N ILE A 168 11.16 11.18 5.31
CA ILE A 168 12.54 11.06 5.82
C ILE A 168 12.51 10.94 7.35
N THR A 169 11.73 11.80 8.03
CA THR A 169 11.59 11.78 9.47
C THR A 169 11.10 10.41 9.97
N ILE A 170 9.99 9.90 9.42
CA ILE A 170 9.41 8.60 9.81
C ILE A 170 10.37 7.44 9.54
N LEU A 171 11.06 7.45 8.39
CA LEU A 171 12.00 6.39 8.03
C LEU A 171 13.29 6.46 8.86
N SER A 172 13.70 7.65 9.32
CA SER A 172 14.87 7.83 10.17
C SER A 172 14.68 7.26 11.58
N GLU A 173 13.45 7.06 12.02
CA GLU A 173 13.13 6.39 13.28
C GLU A 173 13.30 4.86 13.22
N GLN A 174 13.36 4.29 12.02
CA GLN A 174 13.56 2.87 11.84
C GLN A 174 15.00 2.45 12.23
N LYS A 175 15.24 1.14 12.34
CA LYS A 175 16.55 0.63 12.79
C LYS A 175 17.22 -0.20 11.70
N GLY A 176 18.56 -0.22 11.74
CA GLY A 176 19.40 -1.10 10.96
C GLY A 176 19.12 -1.07 9.45
N GLU A 177 19.17 -2.23 8.85
CA GLU A 177 19.03 -2.45 7.40
C GLU A 177 17.72 -1.88 6.83
N LEU A 178 16.62 -1.97 7.58
CA LEU A 178 15.32 -1.47 7.13
C LEU A 178 15.37 0.05 6.87
N LYS A 179 15.96 0.83 7.79
CA LYS A 179 16.18 2.27 7.63
C LYS A 179 16.96 2.57 6.35
N VAL A 180 18.12 1.95 6.20
CA VAL A 180 19.03 2.20 5.08
C VAL A 180 18.37 1.83 3.74
N LYS A 181 17.72 0.68 3.66
CA LYS A 181 17.06 0.23 2.43
C LYS A 181 15.86 1.10 2.04
N LEU A 182 15.08 1.59 3.00
CA LEU A 182 13.93 2.45 2.69
C LEU A 182 14.34 3.89 2.35
N LEU A 183 15.33 4.47 3.04
CA LEU A 183 15.86 5.78 2.71
C LEU A 183 16.57 5.78 1.35
N GLY A 184 17.38 4.76 1.06
CA GLY A 184 17.99 4.61 -0.26
C GLY A 184 16.95 4.45 -1.38
N TYR A 185 15.87 3.70 -1.12
CA TYR A 185 14.78 3.62 -2.09
C TYR A 185 14.05 4.95 -2.27
N LEU A 186 13.85 5.71 -1.20
CA LEU A 186 13.27 7.05 -1.26
C LEU A 186 14.13 7.98 -2.10
N HIS A 187 15.45 8.00 -1.87
CA HIS A 187 16.42 8.77 -2.67
C HIS A 187 16.29 8.45 -4.17
N PHE A 188 16.33 7.15 -4.52
CA PHE A 188 16.17 6.70 -5.90
C PHE A 188 14.86 7.19 -6.55
N GLN A 189 13.74 7.12 -5.82
CA GLN A 189 12.45 7.58 -6.35
C GLN A 189 12.37 9.10 -6.49
N ALA A 190 12.89 9.85 -5.53
CA ALA A 190 12.93 11.31 -5.57
C ALA A 190 13.75 11.77 -6.77
N HIS A 191 14.93 11.17 -6.99
CA HIS A 191 15.78 11.45 -8.14
C HIS A 191 15.08 11.12 -9.46
N LYS A 192 14.50 9.93 -9.57
CA LYS A 192 13.74 9.49 -10.77
C LYS A 192 12.62 10.46 -11.14
N LEU A 193 11.97 11.05 -10.16
CA LEU A 193 10.87 12.01 -10.33
C LEU A 193 11.36 13.47 -10.40
N LYS A 194 12.68 13.71 -10.32
CA LYS A 194 13.31 15.04 -10.31
C LYS A 194 12.76 15.96 -9.21
N ILE A 195 12.46 15.38 -8.04
CA ILE A 195 11.97 16.12 -6.89
C ILE A 195 13.17 16.65 -6.12
N ARG A 196 13.18 17.96 -5.85
CA ARG A 196 14.18 18.58 -4.97
C ARG A 196 13.82 18.26 -3.52
N VAL A 197 14.82 17.92 -2.73
CA VAL A 197 14.73 17.66 -1.30
C VAL A 197 15.76 18.51 -0.57
N ASP A 198 15.39 19.09 0.57
CA ASP A 198 16.31 19.91 1.37
C ASP A 198 17.36 19.05 2.09
N SER A 199 16.96 17.84 2.48
CA SER A 199 17.86 16.86 3.10
C SER A 199 17.94 15.62 2.24
N SER A 200 19.16 15.25 1.81
CA SER A 200 19.37 14.06 0.98
C SER A 200 19.03 12.79 1.77
N PRO A 201 18.02 11.98 1.35
CA PRO A 201 17.76 10.69 1.98
C PRO A 201 18.96 9.75 1.92
N LEU A 202 19.85 9.91 0.91
CA LEU A 202 21.10 9.15 0.78
C LEU A 202 22.08 9.49 1.89
N GLU A 203 22.30 10.78 2.17
CA GLU A 203 23.19 11.22 3.27
C GLU A 203 22.69 10.68 4.62
N VAL A 204 21.40 10.71 4.86
CA VAL A 204 20.81 10.14 6.08
C VAL A 204 21.03 8.63 6.12
N ALA A 205 20.85 7.91 5.01
CA ALA A 205 21.06 6.46 4.94
C ALA A 205 22.52 6.09 5.19
N LEU A 206 23.48 6.84 4.64
CA LEU A 206 24.92 6.60 4.78
C LEU A 206 25.40 6.68 6.24
N LYS A 207 24.82 7.56 7.05
CA LYS A 207 25.15 7.68 8.49
C LYS A 207 24.83 6.40 9.29
N PHE A 208 24.00 5.51 8.74
CA PHE A 208 23.55 4.28 9.40
C PHE A 208 23.95 3.01 8.64
N ALA A 209 24.66 3.14 7.51
CA ALA A 209 25.13 2.01 6.72
C ALA A 209 26.43 1.46 7.34
N ASP A 210 26.29 0.44 8.18
CA ASP A 210 27.36 -0.19 8.95
C ASP A 210 27.83 -1.54 8.38
N SER A 211 27.25 -1.98 7.28
CA SER A 211 27.59 -3.24 6.61
C SER A 211 27.86 -3.08 5.12
N GLU A 212 28.69 -3.98 4.58
CA GLU A 212 29.00 -4.07 3.16
C GLU A 212 27.70 -4.19 2.33
N GLU A 213 26.75 -5.00 2.77
CA GLU A 213 25.48 -5.19 2.04
C GLU A 213 24.67 -3.89 1.93
N MET A 214 24.61 -3.12 3.01
CA MET A 214 23.92 -1.82 3.02
C MET A 214 24.58 -0.83 2.08
N LEU A 215 25.91 -0.74 2.08
CA LEU A 215 26.65 0.16 1.21
C LEU A 215 26.53 -0.25 -0.26
N ARG A 216 26.65 -1.55 -0.57
CA ARG A 216 26.39 -2.06 -1.92
C ARG A 216 24.98 -1.74 -2.41
N TYR A 217 24.01 -1.78 -1.48
CA TYR A 217 22.65 -1.37 -1.82
C TYR A 217 22.57 0.12 -2.14
N LEU A 218 23.23 0.99 -1.36
CA LEU A 218 23.26 2.43 -1.61
C LEU A 218 23.96 2.76 -2.93
N VAL A 219 25.07 2.11 -3.27
CA VAL A 219 25.69 2.22 -4.61
C VAL A 219 24.69 1.89 -5.72
N ARG A 220 23.90 0.82 -5.55
CA ARG A 220 22.89 0.42 -6.56
C ARG A 220 21.77 1.43 -6.77
N VAL A 221 21.39 2.17 -5.73
CA VAL A 221 20.32 3.18 -5.83
C VAL A 221 20.83 4.57 -6.14
N SER A 222 22.12 4.81 -6.07
CA SER A 222 22.78 6.05 -6.49
C SER A 222 22.67 6.21 -8.01
N SER A 223 22.28 7.39 -8.45
CA SER A 223 21.94 7.67 -9.86
C SER A 223 22.82 8.73 -10.49
N GLN A 224 23.58 9.48 -9.69
CA GLN A 224 24.44 10.59 -10.12
C GLN A 224 25.88 10.38 -9.66
N ALA A 225 26.83 11.03 -10.33
CA ALA A 225 28.22 11.03 -9.92
C ALA A 225 28.39 11.57 -8.48
N SER A 226 27.70 12.64 -8.12
CA SER A 226 27.69 13.18 -6.76
C SER A 226 27.22 12.20 -5.70
N ASP A 227 26.25 11.33 -6.03
CA ASP A 227 25.81 10.27 -5.11
C ASP A 227 26.93 9.24 -4.89
N LEU A 228 27.65 8.88 -5.96
CA LEU A 228 28.76 7.93 -5.89
C LEU A 228 29.93 8.50 -5.09
N GLU A 229 30.24 9.79 -5.24
CA GLU A 229 31.26 10.51 -4.43
C GLU A 229 30.89 10.51 -2.94
N LEU A 230 29.62 10.71 -2.60
CA LEU A 230 29.13 10.62 -1.22
C LEU A 230 29.30 9.22 -0.65
N VAL A 231 28.95 8.18 -1.41
CA VAL A 231 29.15 6.79 -0.98
C VAL A 231 30.63 6.49 -0.82
N GLU A 232 31.49 6.91 -1.77
CA GLU A 232 32.92 6.71 -1.73
C GLU A 232 33.56 7.34 -0.47
N SER A 233 33.21 8.59 -0.17
CA SER A 233 33.68 9.27 1.04
C SER A 233 33.31 8.54 2.33
N SER A 234 32.13 7.91 2.35
CA SER A 234 31.66 7.13 3.49
C SER A 234 32.41 5.80 3.65
N ILE A 235 32.86 5.19 2.55
CA ILE A 235 33.61 3.93 2.53
C ILE A 235 35.03 4.12 3.09
N SER A 236 35.62 5.30 2.94
CA SER A 236 36.97 5.60 3.42
C SER A 236 37.16 5.37 4.93
N ASN A 237 36.06 5.31 5.67
CA ASN A 237 36.04 5.02 7.12
C ASN A 237 35.90 3.53 7.46
N ILE A 238 35.84 2.63 6.45
CA ILE A 238 35.63 1.19 6.64
C ILE A 238 36.96 0.44 6.45
N PRO A 239 37.22 -0.65 7.20
CA PRO A 239 38.41 -1.48 7.01
C PRO A 239 38.56 -1.95 5.56
N HIS A 240 39.79 -1.91 5.04
CA HIS A 240 40.10 -2.14 3.61
C HIS A 240 39.51 -3.45 3.05
N GLU A 241 39.56 -4.53 3.83
CA GLU A 241 39.03 -5.84 3.42
C GLU A 241 37.53 -5.82 3.11
N LYS A 242 36.77 -4.97 3.79
CA LYS A 242 35.32 -4.80 3.58
C LYS A 242 34.97 -3.75 2.53
N SER A 243 35.91 -2.86 2.21
CA SER A 243 35.70 -1.79 1.23
C SER A 243 35.88 -2.24 -0.22
N VAL A 244 36.77 -3.21 -0.49
CA VAL A 244 37.10 -3.69 -1.85
C VAL A 244 35.87 -4.08 -2.67
N PRO A 245 34.91 -4.90 -2.17
CA PRO A 245 33.73 -5.26 -2.97
C PRO A 245 32.81 -4.08 -3.27
N ILE A 246 32.86 -3.03 -2.43
CA ILE A 246 32.05 -1.81 -2.59
C ILE A 246 32.70 -0.94 -3.66
N PHE A 247 34.03 -0.79 -3.65
CA PHE A 247 34.77 -0.09 -4.70
C PHE A 247 34.59 -0.73 -6.08
N ILE A 248 34.57 -2.07 -6.15
CA ILE A 248 34.24 -2.78 -7.40
C ILE A 248 32.83 -2.41 -7.88
N ALA A 249 31.85 -2.32 -6.98
CA ALA A 249 30.50 -1.93 -7.35
C ALA A 249 30.39 -0.45 -7.78
N LEU A 250 31.21 0.44 -7.19
CA LEU A 250 31.31 1.85 -7.59
C LEU A 250 31.91 1.97 -8.99
N VAL A 251 33.05 1.34 -9.25
CA VAL A 251 33.72 1.36 -10.56
C VAL A 251 32.83 0.79 -11.66
N ALA A 252 32.06 -0.23 -11.39
CA ALA A 252 31.13 -0.79 -12.37
C ALA A 252 29.94 0.13 -12.70
N ARG A 253 29.78 1.24 -11.97
CA ARG A 253 28.70 2.22 -12.20
C ARG A 253 29.19 3.59 -12.70
N ALA A 254 30.45 3.91 -12.50
CA ALA A 254 31.09 5.12 -13.02
C ALA A 254 31.31 4.99 -14.53
#